data_2e6e1d2c0ae35a3c4eedbca849c0a8f9
#
_entry.id   2e6e1d2c0ae35a3c4eedbca849c0a8f9
#
_cell.length_a   1.000
_cell.length_b   1.000
_cell.length_c   1.000
_cell.angle_alpha   90.00
_cell.angle_beta   90.00
_cell.angle_gamma   90.00
#
_symmetry.space_group_name_H-M   'P 1'
#
loop_
_entity.id
_entity.type
_entity.pdbx_description
1 polymer ?
#
loop_
_entity_poly.entity_id
_entity_poly.type
_entity_poly.pdbx_seq_one_letter_code
_entity_poly.pdbx_strand_id
1 'polypeptide(L)'
;MTSKAALLALLTLWGVGTAVPHQAWADEVTSEQSADSDGDSPDDLTNRVWVKAGDDEALPGVIKIFLSDGTLVQDSCWETHRLSAWQQTGAKSLSWNEDGMDIKADIVTLTADELVLSLKLKGGDVEEHYVPSPIPTTCPDMPKG
;
A
#
# COMPACT_ATOMS: atom_id res chain seq x y z
N MET A 1 -2.81 -49.78 -49.27
CA MET A 1 -1.53 -50.03 -49.94
C MET A 1 -0.45 -49.73 -48.93
N THR A 2 0.00 -50.76 -48.25
CA THR A 2 1.38 -51.32 -48.29
C THR A 2 2.41 -50.33 -47.71
N SER A 3 3.26 -50.58 -46.72
CA SER A 3 3.87 -51.79 -46.17
C SER A 3 4.86 -51.32 -45.09
N LYS A 4 4.91 -51.98 -43.94
CA LYS A 4 5.97 -52.76 -43.34
C LYS A 4 7.42 -52.19 -43.46
N ALA A 5 8.18 -52.10 -42.38
CA ALA A 5 8.84 -53.15 -41.59
C ALA A 5 9.60 -52.46 -40.47
N ALA A 6 9.58 -52.80 -39.31
CA ALA A 6 10.27 -53.70 -38.38
C ALA A 6 11.79 -53.89 -38.64
N LEU A 7 12.60 -53.52 -37.63
CA LEU A 7 13.76 -54.33 -37.23
C LEU A 7 14.20 -54.01 -35.78
N LEU A 8 14.35 -55.12 -35.06
CA LEU A 8 14.92 -55.24 -33.70
C LEU A 8 16.46 -55.23 -33.76
N ALA A 9 17.10 -54.82 -32.68
CA ALA A 9 18.31 -55.38 -32.06
C ALA A 9 18.60 -54.59 -30.76
N LEU A 10 18.44 -55.10 -29.59
CA LEU A 10 19.20 -56.07 -28.76
C LEU A 10 20.52 -55.50 -28.18
N LEU A 11 20.47 -55.33 -26.84
CA LEU A 11 21.49 -55.64 -25.80
C LEU A 11 22.80 -54.82 -25.81
N THR A 12 23.11 -54.17 -24.66
CA THR A 12 23.93 -54.78 -23.60
C THR A 12 23.95 -53.92 -22.33
N LEU A 13 23.80 -54.57 -21.18
CA LEU A 13 24.14 -54.10 -19.84
C LEU A 13 25.64 -53.81 -19.75
N TRP A 14 26.00 -52.75 -19.02
CA TRP A 14 27.09 -52.80 -18.03
C TRP A 14 26.94 -51.62 -17.10
N GLY A 15 26.74 -51.93 -15.82
CA GLY A 15 26.72 -50.99 -14.73
C GLY A 15 28.14 -50.59 -14.31
N VAL A 16 28.34 -49.36 -14.08
CA VAL A 16 29.43 -48.87 -13.20
C VAL A 16 28.85 -47.77 -12.34
N GLY A 17 28.79 -48.06 -11.07
CA GLY A 17 28.43 -47.05 -10.06
C GLY A 17 29.51 -45.98 -10.00
N THR A 18 29.06 -44.75 -10.13
CA THR A 18 29.87 -43.59 -9.73
C THR A 18 29.14 -42.82 -8.64
N ALA A 19 29.83 -42.77 -7.52
CA ALA A 19 29.45 -41.97 -6.35
C ALA A 19 29.19 -40.53 -6.79
N VAL A 20 28.00 -40.03 -6.47
CA VAL A 20 27.65 -38.63 -6.61
C VAL A 20 28.28 -37.88 -5.45
N PRO A 21 29.18 -36.94 -5.67
CA PRO A 21 29.60 -36.07 -4.60
C PRO A 21 28.40 -35.19 -4.16
N HIS A 22 28.08 -35.25 -2.89
CA HIS A 22 27.22 -34.29 -2.25
C HIS A 22 27.84 -32.92 -2.41
N GLN A 23 27.31 -32.17 -3.35
CA GLN A 23 27.55 -30.72 -3.39
C GLN A 23 26.71 -30.11 -2.30
N ALA A 24 27.40 -29.65 -1.26
CA ALA A 24 26.84 -28.73 -0.29
C ALA A 24 26.29 -27.52 -1.04
N TRP A 25 25.01 -27.36 -0.99
CA TRP A 25 24.35 -26.13 -1.41
C TRP A 25 24.74 -25.09 -0.36
N ALA A 26 25.73 -24.29 -0.68
CA ALA A 26 25.92 -23.03 -0.01
C ALA A 26 24.69 -22.20 -0.36
N ASP A 27 23.83 -21.97 0.63
CA ASP A 27 22.85 -20.90 0.58
C ASP A 27 23.63 -19.60 0.43
N GLU A 28 23.75 -19.18 -0.80
CA GLU A 28 24.09 -17.83 -1.13
C GLU A 28 22.84 -17.00 -0.84
N VAL A 29 22.77 -16.52 0.40
CA VAL A 29 21.85 -15.47 0.78
C VAL A 29 22.30 -14.26 -0.01
N THR A 30 21.80 -14.17 -1.23
CA THR A 30 21.78 -12.91 -1.96
C THR A 30 20.85 -12.00 -1.16
N SER A 31 21.47 -11.12 -0.38
CA SER A 31 20.81 -9.94 0.14
C SER A 31 20.33 -9.16 -1.09
N GLU A 32 19.11 -9.43 -1.51
CA GLU A 32 18.40 -8.52 -2.39
C GLU A 32 18.23 -7.24 -1.59
N GLN A 33 19.12 -6.36 -1.88
CA GLN A 33 19.10 -4.96 -1.57
C GLN A 33 17.72 -4.46 -1.94
N SER A 34 16.94 -4.14 -0.91
CA SER A 34 15.67 -3.46 -1.07
C SER A 34 15.94 -2.24 -1.94
N ALA A 35 15.49 -2.31 -3.18
CA ALA A 35 15.45 -1.16 -4.05
C ALA A 35 14.65 -0.09 -3.31
N ASP A 36 15.17 1.10 -3.29
CA ASP A 36 14.50 2.30 -2.85
C ASP A 36 13.06 2.27 -3.37
N SER A 37 12.12 2.11 -2.46
CA SER A 37 10.70 2.32 -2.74
C SER A 37 10.58 3.82 -2.99
N ASP A 38 10.64 4.22 -4.25
CA ASP A 38 10.12 5.51 -4.64
C ASP A 38 8.71 5.60 -4.04
N GLY A 39 8.45 6.61 -3.20
CA GLY A 39 7.29 6.74 -2.31
C GLY A 39 5.91 6.83 -2.98
N ASP A 40 5.68 6.02 -3.98
CA ASP A 40 4.48 5.92 -4.80
C ASP A 40 3.80 4.54 -4.63
N SER A 41 4.23 3.76 -3.62
CA SER A 41 3.65 2.46 -3.32
C SER A 41 2.36 2.61 -2.51
N PRO A 42 1.29 1.87 -2.83
CA PRO A 42 0.10 1.80 -1.98
C PRO A 42 0.42 1.44 -0.52
N ASP A 43 1.50 0.72 -0.29
CA ASP A 43 1.96 0.33 1.05
C ASP A 43 2.41 1.52 1.89
N ASP A 44 2.85 2.61 1.26
CA ASP A 44 3.22 3.83 1.96
C ASP A 44 2.00 4.66 2.41
N LEU A 45 0.85 4.49 1.75
CA LEU A 45 -0.41 5.15 2.10
C LEU A 45 -1.08 4.46 3.28
N THR A 46 -1.05 3.12 3.30
CA THR A 46 -1.90 2.31 4.19
C THR A 46 -1.31 2.10 5.58
N ASN A 47 -2.22 1.89 6.55
CA ASN A 47 -1.90 1.55 7.95
C ASN A 47 -1.00 2.59 8.64
N ARG A 48 -1.09 3.84 8.21
CA ARG A 48 -0.33 4.98 8.71
C ARG A 48 -1.28 6.09 9.15
N VAL A 49 -0.95 6.77 10.23
CA VAL A 49 -1.72 7.93 10.67
C VAL A 49 -1.20 9.16 9.95
N TRP A 50 -2.06 9.73 9.12
CA TRP A 50 -1.83 10.96 8.40
C TRP A 50 -2.54 12.10 9.11
N VAL A 51 -1.79 13.05 9.64
CA VAL A 51 -2.33 14.25 10.31
C VAL A 51 -2.30 15.40 9.33
N LYS A 52 -3.42 16.12 9.21
CA LYS A 52 -3.51 17.31 8.35
C LYS A 52 -2.51 18.36 8.80
N ALA A 53 -1.69 18.81 7.86
CA ALA A 53 -0.71 19.85 8.12
C ALA A 53 -1.39 21.23 8.19
N GLY A 54 -0.81 22.12 9.02
CA GLY A 54 -1.34 23.46 9.23
C GLY A 54 -2.16 23.59 10.51
N ASP A 55 -2.30 24.81 10.96
CA ASP A 55 -3.05 25.15 12.18
C ASP A 55 -4.49 25.49 11.79
N ASP A 56 -5.37 24.50 11.86
CA ASP A 56 -6.82 24.73 11.78
C ASP A 56 -7.35 24.86 13.21
N GLU A 57 -7.46 26.10 13.69
CA GLU A 57 -7.97 26.38 15.04
C GLU A 57 -9.44 25.94 15.21
N ALA A 58 -10.19 25.85 14.11
CA ALA A 58 -11.59 25.44 14.15
C ALA A 58 -11.73 23.92 14.28
N LEU A 59 -10.79 23.17 13.72
CA LEU A 59 -10.82 21.71 13.74
C LEU A 59 -9.38 21.14 13.85
N PRO A 60 -8.76 21.21 15.02
CA PRO A 60 -7.40 20.73 15.18
C PRO A 60 -7.32 19.21 15.16
N GLY A 61 -6.18 18.71 14.75
CA GLY A 61 -5.86 17.29 14.82
C GLY A 61 -6.65 16.42 13.86
N VAL A 62 -7.05 16.95 12.70
CA VAL A 62 -7.70 16.14 11.66
C VAL A 62 -6.74 15.04 11.18
N ILE A 63 -7.21 13.81 11.25
CA ILE A 63 -6.45 12.64 10.80
C ILE A 63 -7.20 11.83 9.73
N LYS A 64 -6.43 11.16 8.90
CA LYS A 64 -6.89 10.08 8.01
C LYS A 64 -6.01 8.85 8.18
N ILE A 65 -6.63 7.67 8.25
CA ILE A 65 -5.93 6.39 8.26
C ILE A 65 -6.59 5.50 7.21
N PHE A 66 -5.86 5.23 6.14
CA PHE A 66 -6.29 4.30 5.11
C PHE A 66 -5.86 2.89 5.52
N LEU A 67 -6.77 2.07 6.02
CA LEU A 67 -6.46 0.71 6.40
C LEU A 67 -6.41 -0.20 5.17
N SER A 68 -5.53 -1.18 5.17
CA SER A 68 -5.35 -2.12 4.06
C SER A 68 -6.57 -3.02 3.80
N ASP A 69 -7.50 -3.10 4.74
CA ASP A 69 -8.77 -3.81 4.58
C ASP A 69 -9.87 -3.01 3.84
N GLY A 70 -9.55 -1.79 3.39
CA GLY A 70 -10.48 -0.91 2.71
C GLY A 70 -11.30 -0.01 3.63
N THR A 71 -10.93 0.09 4.91
CA THR A 71 -11.56 1.02 5.86
C THR A 71 -10.76 2.32 5.92
N LEU A 72 -11.43 3.45 5.78
CA LEU A 72 -10.89 4.78 6.08
C LEU A 72 -11.39 5.21 7.46
N VAL A 73 -10.44 5.48 8.37
CA VAL A 73 -10.73 6.13 9.65
C VAL A 73 -10.45 7.62 9.49
N GLN A 74 -11.42 8.44 9.83
CA GLN A 74 -11.29 9.89 9.89
C GLN A 74 -11.65 10.33 11.31
N ASP A 75 -10.85 11.21 11.87
CA ASP A 75 -11.04 11.73 13.23
C ASP A 75 -10.47 13.14 13.34
N SER A 76 -10.83 13.83 14.40
CA SER A 76 -10.24 15.10 14.80
C SER A 76 -10.29 15.23 16.33
N CYS A 77 -9.66 16.25 16.87
CA CYS A 77 -9.60 16.39 18.32
C CYS A 77 -10.95 16.58 19.01
N TRP A 78 -11.95 17.09 18.30
CA TRP A 78 -13.23 17.48 18.92
C TRP A 78 -14.45 16.81 18.28
N GLU A 79 -14.23 15.94 17.31
CA GLU A 79 -15.30 15.20 16.66
C GLU A 79 -15.24 13.70 16.97
N THR A 80 -16.33 13.04 16.73
CA THR A 80 -16.36 11.58 16.80
C THR A 80 -15.74 10.99 15.54
N HIS A 81 -14.91 9.99 15.68
CA HIS A 81 -14.33 9.27 14.56
C HIS A 81 -15.41 8.75 13.61
N ARG A 82 -15.08 8.76 12.32
CA ARG A 82 -15.90 8.20 11.24
C ARG A 82 -15.17 7.04 10.59
N LEU A 83 -15.93 6.03 10.24
CA LEU A 83 -15.45 4.90 9.45
C LEU A 83 -16.20 4.88 8.13
N SER A 84 -15.47 4.81 7.05
CA SER A 84 -16.04 4.68 5.71
C SER A 84 -15.25 3.68 4.87
N ALA A 85 -15.88 3.15 3.83
CA ALA A 85 -15.15 2.36 2.85
C ALA A 85 -14.35 3.27 1.95
N TRP A 86 -13.10 2.91 1.68
CA TRP A 86 -12.26 3.55 0.67
C TRP A 86 -11.74 2.52 -0.33
N GLN A 87 -11.36 2.99 -1.49
CA GLN A 87 -10.74 2.16 -2.50
C GLN A 87 -9.77 2.98 -3.36
N GLN A 88 -8.74 2.32 -3.85
CA GLN A 88 -7.88 2.86 -4.88
C GLN A 88 -8.56 2.65 -6.24
N THR A 89 -8.83 3.72 -6.96
CA THR A 89 -9.54 3.69 -8.25
C THR A 89 -8.60 3.80 -9.44
N GLY A 90 -7.33 4.07 -9.20
CA GLY A 90 -6.26 4.16 -10.18
C GLY A 90 -4.90 4.19 -9.51
N ALA A 91 -3.82 4.28 -10.28
CA ALA A 91 -2.47 4.28 -9.71
C ALA A 91 -2.25 5.40 -8.68
N LYS A 92 -2.86 6.55 -8.90
CA LYS A 92 -2.79 7.74 -8.03
C LYS A 92 -4.16 8.31 -7.71
N SER A 93 -5.21 7.50 -7.71
CA SER A 93 -6.57 7.99 -7.49
C SER A 93 -7.27 7.14 -6.44
N LEU A 94 -7.94 7.80 -5.53
CA LEU A 94 -8.69 7.25 -4.41
C LEU A 94 -10.16 7.66 -4.48
N SER A 95 -11.01 6.87 -3.87
CA SER A 95 -12.37 7.31 -3.55
C SER A 95 -12.83 6.74 -2.21
N TRP A 96 -13.67 7.49 -1.52
CA TRP A 96 -14.36 7.05 -0.30
C TRP A 96 -15.73 7.70 -0.20
N ASN A 97 -16.60 7.14 0.66
CA ASN A 97 -17.89 7.75 0.93
C ASN A 97 -17.82 8.58 2.21
N GLU A 98 -18.32 9.79 2.17
CA GLU A 98 -18.42 10.69 3.30
C GLU A 98 -19.83 11.25 3.37
N ASP A 99 -20.57 10.86 4.41
CA ASP A 99 -21.95 11.25 4.65
C ASP A 99 -22.90 11.05 3.44
N GLY A 100 -22.71 9.95 2.69
CA GLY A 100 -23.50 9.62 1.51
C GLY A 100 -23.01 10.28 0.22
N MET A 101 -21.91 11.02 0.26
CA MET A 101 -21.25 11.59 -0.91
C MET A 101 -19.99 10.82 -1.24
N ASP A 102 -19.80 10.50 -2.51
CA ASP A 102 -18.56 9.92 -2.99
C ASP A 102 -17.52 11.02 -3.20
N ILE A 103 -16.50 10.99 -2.37
CA ILE A 103 -15.33 11.86 -2.51
C ILE A 103 -14.33 11.13 -3.42
N LYS A 104 -13.79 11.86 -4.39
CA LYS A 104 -12.69 11.41 -5.23
C LYS A 104 -11.48 12.28 -4.94
N ALA A 105 -10.31 11.68 -4.90
CA ALA A 105 -9.07 12.40 -4.70
C ALA A 105 -7.96 11.81 -5.58
N ASP A 106 -7.09 12.69 -6.04
CA ASP A 106 -5.82 12.29 -6.65
C ASP A 106 -4.68 12.44 -5.64
N ILE A 107 -3.79 11.47 -5.61
CA ILE A 107 -2.55 11.54 -4.84
C ILE A 107 -1.58 12.39 -5.65
N VAL A 108 -1.33 13.61 -5.17
CA VAL A 108 -0.36 14.54 -5.76
C VAL A 108 1.05 14.18 -5.33
N THR A 109 1.21 13.92 -4.02
CA THR A 109 2.47 13.50 -3.40
C THR A 109 2.20 12.38 -2.42
N LEU A 110 3.06 11.36 -2.42
CA LEU A 110 3.09 10.30 -1.42
C LEU A 110 4.55 9.93 -1.17
N THR A 111 5.02 10.21 0.02
CA THR A 111 6.37 9.89 0.47
C THR A 111 6.34 9.36 1.90
N ALA A 112 7.49 9.00 2.44
CA ALA A 112 7.59 8.60 3.84
C ALA A 112 7.13 9.72 4.80
N ASP A 113 7.23 10.99 4.38
CA ASP A 113 7.07 12.16 5.25
C ASP A 113 5.88 13.06 4.85
N GLU A 114 5.25 12.84 3.71
CA GLU A 114 4.19 13.69 3.20
C GLU A 114 3.17 12.92 2.35
N LEU A 115 1.89 13.27 2.56
CA LEU A 115 0.79 12.91 1.67
C LEU A 115 0.06 14.19 1.26
N VAL A 116 -0.06 14.43 -0.04
CA VAL A 116 -0.88 15.51 -0.61
C VAL A 116 -1.99 14.91 -1.43
N LEU A 117 -3.23 15.25 -1.09
CA LEU A 117 -4.43 14.84 -1.80
C LEU A 117 -5.09 16.03 -2.48
N SER A 118 -5.43 15.89 -3.75
CA SER A 118 -6.29 16.86 -4.47
C SER A 118 -7.71 16.30 -4.53
N LEU A 119 -8.58 16.80 -3.66
CA LEU A 119 -9.98 16.40 -3.57
C LEU A 119 -10.79 17.04 -4.69
N LYS A 120 -11.56 16.23 -5.42
CA LYS A 120 -12.43 16.66 -6.52
C LYS A 120 -13.81 17.02 -5.99
N LEU A 121 -13.99 18.25 -5.58
CA LEU A 121 -15.25 18.75 -5.02
C LEU A 121 -16.08 19.50 -6.04
N LYS A 122 -17.39 19.64 -5.80
CA LYS A 122 -18.31 20.38 -6.68
C LYS A 122 -17.93 21.85 -6.86
N GLY A 123 -17.26 22.44 -5.88
CA GLY A 123 -16.81 23.84 -5.88
C GLY A 123 -15.43 24.07 -6.49
N GLY A 124 -14.77 23.03 -6.92
CA GLY A 124 -13.38 23.02 -7.42
C GLY A 124 -12.51 22.08 -6.61
N ASP A 125 -11.30 21.88 -7.09
CA ASP A 125 -10.33 21.01 -6.43
C ASP A 125 -9.80 21.70 -5.17
N VAL A 126 -9.62 20.89 -4.11
CA VAL A 126 -9.05 21.34 -2.82
C VAL A 126 -7.86 20.45 -2.50
N GLU A 127 -6.71 21.05 -2.28
CA GLU A 127 -5.55 20.33 -1.80
C GLU A 127 -5.54 20.23 -0.27
N GLU A 128 -5.27 19.03 0.20
CA GLU A 128 -5.06 18.75 1.62
C GLU A 128 -3.67 18.13 1.79
N HIS A 129 -2.90 18.70 2.70
CA HIS A 129 -1.56 18.26 3.04
C HIS A 129 -1.58 17.52 4.36
N TYR A 130 -0.88 16.41 4.42
CA TYR A 130 -0.78 15.56 5.60
C TYR A 130 0.67 15.18 5.86
N VAL A 131 0.99 15.02 7.11
CA VAL A 131 2.28 14.48 7.57
C VAL A 131 2.04 13.24 8.42
N PRO A 132 2.94 12.26 8.43
CA PRO A 132 2.83 11.12 9.33
C PRO A 132 2.99 11.60 10.76
N SER A 133 2.14 11.12 11.65
CA SER A 133 2.24 11.45 13.06
C SER A 133 2.59 10.25 13.91
N PRO A 134 3.51 10.38 14.86
CA PRO A 134 3.65 9.41 15.92
C PRO A 134 2.40 9.45 16.81
N ILE A 135 1.87 8.30 17.16
CA ILE A 135 0.76 8.17 18.10
C ILE A 135 1.33 8.02 19.52
N PRO A 136 0.69 8.63 20.53
CA PRO A 136 -0.54 9.42 20.51
C PRO A 136 -0.31 10.90 20.20
N THR A 137 -1.29 11.54 19.54
CA THR A 137 -1.35 13.00 19.42
C THR A 137 -2.02 13.59 20.63
N THR A 138 -1.60 14.80 21.05
CA THR A 138 -2.24 15.51 22.15
C THR A 138 -3.20 16.55 21.59
N CYS A 139 -4.45 16.43 21.95
CA CYS A 139 -5.47 17.40 21.55
C CYS A 139 -5.45 18.63 22.47
N PRO A 140 -5.67 19.85 21.94
CA PRO A 140 -5.86 21.03 22.76
C PRO A 140 -7.19 20.96 23.51
N ASP A 141 -7.30 21.74 24.60
CA ASP A 141 -8.56 21.89 25.29
C ASP A 141 -9.62 22.52 24.37
N MET A 142 -10.86 22.03 24.46
CA MET A 142 -11.95 22.67 23.75
C MET A 142 -12.11 24.15 24.15
N PRO A 143 -12.37 25.05 23.18
CA PRO A 143 -12.68 26.41 23.49
C PRO A 143 -13.89 26.46 24.43
N LYS A 144 -13.78 27.24 25.51
CA LYS A 144 -14.91 27.50 26.42
C LYS A 144 -15.84 28.45 25.71
N GLY A 145 -17.05 27.99 25.36
CA GLY A 145 -18.10 28.83 24.80
C GLY A 145 -18.64 29.89 25.77
#